data_4e253001cd871dd761fcfcd6e1948488
#
_entry.id   4e253001cd871dd761fcfcd6e1948488
#
_cell.length_a   1.000
_cell.length_b   1.000
_cell.length_c   1.000
_cell.angle_alpha   90.00
_cell.angle_beta   90.00
_cell.angle_gamma   90.00
#
_symmetry.space_group_name_H-M   'P 1'
#
loop_
_entity.id
_entity.type
_entity.pdbx_description
1 polymer ?
#
loop_
_entity_poly.entity_id
_entity_poly.type
_entity_poly.pdbx_seq_one_letter_code
_entity_poly.pdbx_strand_id
1 'polypeptide(L)'
;MEQPLVSIIIPVYNAKVHLEDCVQSILDQSYKHFELLLIDDGSSDGSSELCDELSQKSEKIRVIHKENGGVSTARNRGLEEVCGEFIIFVDCDDVISQYYVESFIESSRDADLVIGSIEDVYVDGTGKTYKTDLRIHKAPKKGVLAEEYYNLIDWIRGPVAKLYRKAIIDEHQLRFDENLSVAEDQVFNFSYYRFVTSYKIEERSLYQYFHYDTKISLSTLYTEKTFSDDVFKMDIEYAFLKEYCPNSYNTIYIHQVIGLLNKYTALQGDSSALSYYDRVKRLATLHPLVIDPSLGKKKQLIVRLLQMKLYWAVVVYYRYKNRQN
;
A
#
# COMPACT_ATOMS: atom_id res chain seq x y z
N MET A 1 -12.09 7.25 31.00
CA MET A 1 -11.60 7.98 29.83
C MET A 1 -12.61 7.73 28.71
N GLU A 2 -12.98 8.73 27.97
CA GLU A 2 -13.86 8.62 26.82
C GLU A 2 -13.18 7.75 25.75
N GLN A 3 -13.95 6.89 25.09
CA GLN A 3 -13.39 6.04 24.02
C GLN A 3 -13.13 6.92 22.81
N PRO A 4 -11.94 6.89 22.17
CA PRO A 4 -11.64 7.73 21.01
C PRO A 4 -12.53 7.33 19.81
N LEU A 5 -13.00 8.30 19.05
CA LEU A 5 -13.72 8.05 17.79
C LEU A 5 -12.73 7.56 16.73
N VAL A 6 -13.09 6.50 16.02
CA VAL A 6 -12.33 5.96 14.88
C VAL A 6 -13.10 6.23 13.59
N SER A 7 -12.48 6.89 12.62
CA SER A 7 -13.04 7.05 11.29
C SER A 7 -12.50 5.96 10.37
N ILE A 8 -13.40 5.21 9.75
CA ILE A 8 -13.07 4.17 8.77
C ILE A 8 -13.44 4.69 7.39
N ILE A 9 -12.49 4.75 6.48
CA ILE A 9 -12.66 5.27 5.12
C ILE A 9 -12.61 4.11 4.14
N ILE A 10 -13.66 3.97 3.32
CA ILE A 10 -13.73 3.02 2.21
C ILE A 10 -13.87 3.80 0.90
N PRO A 11 -12.85 3.82 0.03
CA PRO A 11 -13.02 4.26 -1.34
C PRO A 11 -13.80 3.20 -2.12
N VAL A 12 -14.88 3.60 -2.80
CA VAL A 12 -15.77 2.70 -3.55
C VAL A 12 -15.72 3.08 -5.03
N TYR A 13 -15.38 2.11 -5.89
CA TYR A 13 -15.50 2.25 -7.33
C TYR A 13 -15.80 0.90 -7.99
N ASN A 14 -17.02 0.74 -8.54
CA ASN A 14 -17.47 -0.48 -9.22
C ASN A 14 -17.19 -1.75 -8.38
N ALA A 15 -17.68 -1.77 -7.14
CA ALA A 15 -17.46 -2.80 -6.14
C ALA A 15 -18.74 -3.50 -5.65
N LYS A 16 -19.84 -3.43 -6.41
CA LYS A 16 -21.17 -3.91 -6.00
C LYS A 16 -21.17 -5.32 -5.41
N VAL A 17 -20.33 -6.20 -5.95
CA VAL A 17 -20.32 -7.62 -5.56
C VAL A 17 -19.71 -7.83 -4.17
N HIS A 18 -18.82 -6.93 -3.71
CA HIS A 18 -18.02 -7.13 -2.49
C HIS A 18 -18.36 -6.16 -1.37
N LEU A 19 -18.93 -5.00 -1.72
CA LEU A 19 -19.13 -3.89 -0.80
C LEU A 19 -19.99 -4.25 0.41
N GLU A 20 -21.02 -5.09 0.26
CA GLU A 20 -21.90 -5.47 1.36
C GLU A 20 -21.15 -6.28 2.43
N ASP A 21 -20.34 -7.27 2.03
CA ASP A 21 -19.55 -8.08 2.95
C ASP A 21 -18.49 -7.23 3.67
N CYS A 22 -17.83 -6.32 2.96
CA CYS A 22 -16.89 -5.36 3.52
C CYS A 22 -17.56 -4.51 4.60
N VAL A 23 -18.67 -3.84 4.29
CA VAL A 23 -19.40 -2.98 5.23
C VAL A 23 -19.93 -3.77 6.40
N GLN A 24 -20.47 -4.98 6.19
CA GLN A 24 -20.97 -5.82 7.26
C GLN A 24 -19.86 -6.16 8.26
N SER A 25 -18.66 -6.48 7.80
CA SER A 25 -17.50 -6.76 8.66
C SER A 25 -17.13 -5.59 9.59
N ILE A 26 -17.40 -4.37 9.14
CA ILE A 26 -17.18 -3.15 9.93
C ILE A 26 -18.33 -2.91 10.91
N LEU A 27 -19.56 -3.14 10.53
CA LEU A 27 -20.72 -3.01 11.43
C LEU A 27 -20.66 -4.03 12.57
N ASP A 28 -20.08 -5.19 12.33
CA ASP A 28 -19.92 -6.28 13.30
C ASP A 28 -18.75 -6.09 14.28
N GLN A 29 -17.98 -4.99 14.16
CA GLN A 29 -16.88 -4.70 15.08
C GLN A 29 -17.32 -4.69 16.54
N SER A 30 -16.49 -5.27 17.43
CA SER A 30 -16.68 -5.22 18.88
C SER A 30 -16.60 -3.78 19.42
N TYR A 31 -15.69 -2.97 18.88
CA TYR A 31 -15.59 -1.56 19.19
C TYR A 31 -16.72 -0.77 18.54
N LYS A 32 -17.50 -0.01 19.34
CA LYS A 32 -18.73 0.63 18.85
C LYS A 32 -18.61 2.13 18.60
N HIS A 33 -17.51 2.78 18.99
CA HIS A 33 -17.32 4.21 18.83
C HIS A 33 -16.52 4.53 17.55
N PHE A 34 -17.16 4.28 16.40
CA PHE A 34 -16.61 4.57 15.09
C PHE A 34 -17.64 5.20 14.15
N GLU A 35 -17.17 5.91 13.13
CA GLU A 35 -17.92 6.31 11.95
C GLU A 35 -17.35 5.59 10.71
N LEU A 36 -18.18 5.33 9.73
CA LEU A 36 -17.82 4.70 8.46
C LEU A 36 -18.16 5.64 7.31
N LEU A 37 -17.16 6.01 6.52
CA LEU A 37 -17.30 6.86 5.35
C LEU A 37 -17.14 6.01 4.07
N LEU A 38 -18.23 5.89 3.31
CA LEU A 38 -18.23 5.31 1.97
C LEU A 38 -18.03 6.45 0.96
N ILE A 39 -16.90 6.46 0.28
CA ILE A 39 -16.57 7.49 -0.71
C ILE A 39 -16.75 6.88 -2.10
N ASP A 40 -17.92 7.09 -2.68
CA ASP A 40 -18.22 6.62 -4.03
C ASP A 40 -17.56 7.52 -5.08
N ASP A 41 -16.58 6.96 -5.78
CA ASP A 41 -15.77 7.62 -6.81
C ASP A 41 -16.44 7.51 -8.20
N GLY A 42 -17.75 7.79 -8.28
CA GLY A 42 -18.51 7.79 -9.53
C GLY A 42 -18.73 6.39 -10.10
N SER A 43 -19.18 5.45 -9.30
CA SER A 43 -19.50 4.09 -9.71
C SER A 43 -20.66 4.04 -10.72
N SER A 44 -20.63 3.05 -11.61
CA SER A 44 -21.65 2.83 -12.66
C SER A 44 -22.24 1.42 -12.69
N ASP A 45 -21.84 0.55 -11.75
CA ASP A 45 -22.26 -0.86 -11.68
C ASP A 45 -23.41 -1.11 -10.69
N GLY A 46 -23.93 -0.05 -10.04
CA GLY A 46 -24.93 -0.09 -8.98
C GLY A 46 -24.30 -0.07 -7.57
N SER A 47 -22.99 0.21 -7.43
CA SER A 47 -22.35 0.43 -6.13
C SER A 47 -22.82 1.72 -5.48
N SER A 48 -23.12 2.75 -6.27
CA SER A 48 -23.61 4.04 -5.78
C SER A 48 -24.92 3.88 -5.02
N GLU A 49 -25.90 3.22 -5.65
CA GLU A 49 -27.20 2.91 -5.04
C GLU A 49 -27.05 2.00 -3.81
N LEU A 50 -26.13 1.02 -3.88
CA LEU A 50 -25.85 0.15 -2.73
C LEU A 50 -25.25 0.93 -1.56
N CYS A 51 -24.39 1.93 -1.78
CA CYS A 51 -23.90 2.82 -0.72
C CYS A 51 -25.07 3.51 0.00
N ASP A 52 -26.03 4.05 -0.75
CA ASP A 52 -27.21 4.70 -0.19
C ASP A 52 -28.07 3.72 0.62
N GLU A 53 -28.30 2.51 0.10
CA GLU A 53 -29.02 1.45 0.82
C GLU A 53 -28.33 1.06 2.13
N LEU A 54 -26.99 0.93 2.11
CA LEU A 54 -26.21 0.59 3.30
C LEU A 54 -26.24 1.71 4.34
N SER A 55 -26.25 2.97 3.92
CA SER A 55 -26.34 4.11 4.84
C SER A 55 -27.65 4.12 5.65
N GLN A 56 -28.73 3.57 5.09
CA GLN A 56 -30.01 3.44 5.79
C GLN A 56 -30.00 2.35 6.86
N LYS A 57 -29.03 1.40 6.82
CA LYS A 57 -28.92 0.33 7.80
C LYS A 57 -28.27 0.79 9.13
N SER A 58 -27.51 1.89 9.14
CA SER A 58 -26.81 2.38 10.33
C SER A 58 -26.50 3.86 10.27
N GLU A 59 -26.79 4.61 11.33
CA GLU A 59 -26.43 6.03 11.49
C GLU A 59 -24.91 6.28 11.52
N LYS A 60 -24.12 5.22 11.66
CA LYS A 60 -22.65 5.29 11.61
C LYS A 60 -22.11 5.45 10.20
N ILE A 61 -22.92 5.15 9.18
CA ILE A 61 -22.50 5.19 7.77
C ILE A 61 -22.85 6.56 7.18
N ARG A 62 -21.84 7.21 6.62
CA ARG A 62 -21.98 8.41 5.79
C ARG A 62 -21.52 8.10 4.38
N VAL A 63 -22.31 8.50 3.40
CA VAL A 63 -21.96 8.33 1.97
C VAL A 63 -21.63 9.68 1.36
N ILE A 64 -20.59 9.69 0.55
CA ILE A 64 -20.16 10.86 -0.21
C ILE A 64 -19.95 10.43 -1.66
N HIS A 65 -20.82 10.91 -2.54
CA HIS A 65 -20.68 10.71 -3.99
C HIS A 65 -19.81 11.81 -4.60
N LYS A 66 -18.92 11.44 -5.51
CA LYS A 66 -18.09 12.38 -6.27
C LYS A 66 -17.90 11.90 -7.70
N GLU A 67 -17.51 12.81 -8.59
CA GLU A 67 -17.05 12.42 -9.92
C GLU A 67 -15.78 11.56 -9.83
N ASN A 68 -15.67 10.58 -10.74
CA ASN A 68 -14.51 9.68 -10.76
C ASN A 68 -13.20 10.47 -10.93
N GLY A 69 -12.29 10.24 -10.02
CA GLY A 69 -10.97 10.87 -9.99
C GLY A 69 -9.87 9.90 -9.52
N GLY A 70 -10.24 8.65 -9.23
CA GLY A 70 -9.32 7.62 -8.77
C GLY A 70 -9.21 7.51 -7.25
N VAL A 71 -8.60 6.42 -6.80
CA VAL A 71 -8.55 6.04 -5.37
C VAL A 71 -7.91 7.10 -4.47
N SER A 72 -6.89 7.83 -4.96
CA SER A 72 -6.25 8.94 -4.24
C SER A 72 -7.25 10.04 -3.91
N THR A 73 -8.06 10.47 -4.90
CA THR A 73 -9.05 11.52 -4.70
C THR A 73 -10.16 11.08 -3.74
N ALA A 74 -10.57 9.81 -3.81
CA ALA A 74 -11.56 9.25 -2.89
C ALA A 74 -11.02 9.20 -1.45
N ARG A 75 -9.78 8.71 -1.24
CA ARG A 75 -9.17 8.70 0.09
C ARG A 75 -8.96 10.12 0.64
N ASN A 76 -8.53 11.07 -0.20
CA ASN A 76 -8.37 12.48 0.20
C ASN A 76 -9.71 13.09 0.59
N ARG A 77 -10.77 12.83 -0.18
CA ARG A 77 -12.12 13.29 0.19
C ARG A 77 -12.56 12.71 1.54
N GLY A 78 -12.26 11.43 1.80
CA GLY A 78 -12.49 10.83 3.10
C GLY A 78 -11.72 11.54 4.21
N LEU A 79 -10.42 11.86 4.01
CA LEU A 79 -9.61 12.60 4.98
C LEU A 79 -10.13 14.00 5.32
N GLU A 80 -10.83 14.66 4.41
CA GLU A 80 -11.46 15.97 4.64
C GLU A 80 -12.71 15.88 5.53
N GLU A 81 -13.39 14.73 5.51
CA GLU A 81 -14.71 14.54 6.14
C GLU A 81 -14.67 13.82 7.50
N VAL A 82 -13.53 13.20 7.85
CA VAL A 82 -13.40 12.42 9.08
C VAL A 82 -13.39 13.28 10.34
N CYS A 83 -14.10 12.80 11.39
CA CYS A 83 -14.19 13.45 12.68
C CYS A 83 -13.40 12.73 13.78
N GLY A 84 -12.97 11.47 13.54
CA GLY A 84 -12.31 10.62 14.52
C GLY A 84 -10.89 11.06 14.88
N GLU A 85 -10.42 10.65 16.06
CA GLU A 85 -9.04 10.81 16.50
C GLU A 85 -8.08 9.91 15.72
N PHE A 86 -8.58 8.76 15.29
CA PHE A 86 -7.84 7.77 14.52
C PHE A 86 -8.53 7.48 13.19
N ILE A 87 -7.71 7.11 12.19
CA ILE A 87 -8.16 6.79 10.84
C ILE A 87 -7.71 5.38 10.47
N ILE A 88 -8.62 4.64 9.84
CA ILE A 88 -8.37 3.33 9.23
C ILE A 88 -8.83 3.40 7.77
N PHE A 89 -8.02 2.90 6.84
CA PHE A 89 -8.43 2.66 5.46
C PHE A 89 -8.75 1.19 5.26
N VAL A 90 -9.87 0.91 4.59
CA VAL A 90 -10.27 -0.44 4.18
C VAL A 90 -10.64 -0.39 2.71
N ASP A 91 -10.12 -1.31 1.91
CA ASP A 91 -10.50 -1.43 0.50
C ASP A 91 -11.87 -2.14 0.40
N CYS A 92 -12.71 -1.72 -0.55
CA CYS A 92 -14.12 -2.12 -0.64
C CYS A 92 -14.35 -3.60 -1.01
N ASP A 93 -13.30 -4.33 -1.33
CA ASP A 93 -13.32 -5.76 -1.65
C ASP A 93 -12.65 -6.64 -0.57
N ASP A 94 -12.32 -6.04 0.59
CA ASP A 94 -11.66 -6.70 1.70
C ASP A 94 -12.56 -6.79 2.95
N VAL A 95 -12.14 -7.60 3.91
CA VAL A 95 -12.89 -7.87 5.15
C VAL A 95 -11.96 -7.76 6.36
N ILE A 96 -12.48 -7.25 7.48
CA ILE A 96 -11.73 -7.15 8.74
C ILE A 96 -12.33 -8.04 9.83
N SER A 97 -11.48 -8.58 10.71
CA SER A 97 -11.94 -9.43 11.82
C SER A 97 -12.72 -8.63 12.86
N GLN A 98 -13.60 -9.30 13.62
CA GLN A 98 -14.51 -8.68 14.61
C GLN A 98 -13.80 -7.81 15.65
N TYR A 99 -12.58 -8.13 16.06
CA TYR A 99 -11.81 -7.40 17.07
C TYR A 99 -10.76 -6.45 16.48
N TYR A 100 -10.83 -6.17 15.18
CA TYR A 100 -9.84 -5.40 14.46
C TYR A 100 -9.66 -3.98 15.03
N VAL A 101 -10.76 -3.23 15.16
CA VAL A 101 -10.72 -1.85 15.67
C VAL A 101 -10.39 -1.80 17.16
N GLU A 102 -10.98 -2.68 17.97
CA GLU A 102 -10.77 -2.72 19.43
C GLU A 102 -9.29 -2.96 19.76
N SER A 103 -8.67 -3.95 19.12
CA SER A 103 -7.28 -4.29 19.37
C SER A 103 -6.30 -3.20 18.88
N PHE A 104 -6.65 -2.48 17.83
CA PHE A 104 -5.91 -1.31 17.40
C PHE A 104 -5.94 -0.20 18.47
N ILE A 105 -7.12 0.11 19.02
CA ILE A 105 -7.27 1.14 20.03
C ILE A 105 -6.54 0.77 21.33
N GLU A 106 -6.60 -0.50 21.75
CA GLU A 106 -5.84 -0.97 22.90
C GLU A 106 -4.33 -0.80 22.72
N SER A 107 -3.83 -1.01 21.50
CA SER A 107 -2.41 -0.89 21.17
C SER A 107 -1.94 0.55 20.90
N SER A 108 -2.86 1.48 20.60
CA SER A 108 -2.52 2.85 20.18
C SER A 108 -1.91 3.73 21.28
N ARG A 109 -2.06 3.35 22.57
CA ARG A 109 -1.65 4.19 23.71
C ARG A 109 -0.14 4.45 23.76
N ASP A 110 0.66 3.45 23.32
CA ASP A 110 2.12 3.47 23.45
C ASP A 110 2.83 3.42 22.07
N ALA A 111 2.14 3.76 20.98
CA ALA A 111 2.71 3.72 19.64
C ALA A 111 2.13 4.82 18.75
N ASP A 112 2.97 5.37 17.88
CA ASP A 112 2.57 6.34 16.87
C ASP A 112 1.92 5.65 15.66
N LEU A 113 2.32 4.39 15.40
CA LEU A 113 1.78 3.55 14.35
C LEU A 113 1.41 2.17 14.91
N VAL A 114 0.19 1.72 14.67
CA VAL A 114 -0.19 0.32 14.93
C VAL A 114 -0.40 -0.39 13.60
N ILE A 115 0.20 -1.57 13.47
CA ILE A 115 0.18 -2.39 12.26
C ILE A 115 -0.58 -3.67 12.59
N GLY A 116 -1.64 -3.96 11.83
CA GLY A 116 -2.42 -5.19 11.93
C GLY A 116 -1.79 -6.35 11.15
N SER A 117 -2.31 -7.53 11.35
CA SER A 117 -1.97 -8.72 10.56
C SER A 117 -2.74 -8.73 9.23
N ILE A 118 -2.16 -9.33 8.21
CA ILE A 118 -2.78 -9.50 6.89
C ILE A 118 -2.84 -11.00 6.57
N GLU A 119 -4.02 -11.45 6.17
CA GLU A 119 -4.24 -12.76 5.58
C GLU A 119 -4.59 -12.59 4.10
N ASP A 120 -3.77 -13.16 3.22
CA ASP A 120 -4.08 -13.22 1.79
C ASP A 120 -5.09 -14.34 1.53
N VAL A 121 -6.26 -13.98 0.99
CA VAL A 121 -7.37 -14.89 0.69
C VAL A 121 -7.50 -15.01 -0.83
N TYR A 122 -7.28 -16.19 -1.37
CA TYR A 122 -7.34 -16.43 -2.80
C TYR A 122 -8.67 -17.07 -3.21
N VAL A 123 -9.36 -16.46 -4.17
CA VAL A 123 -10.70 -16.82 -4.58
C VAL A 123 -10.70 -17.15 -6.07
N ASP A 124 -11.25 -18.33 -6.44
CA ASP A 124 -11.37 -18.75 -7.84
C ASP A 124 -12.51 -18.03 -8.59
N GLY A 125 -12.59 -18.25 -9.90
CA GLY A 125 -13.61 -17.66 -10.76
C GLY A 125 -15.06 -18.06 -10.42
N THR A 126 -15.28 -18.99 -9.47
CA THR A 126 -16.62 -19.37 -8.97
C THR A 126 -16.97 -18.67 -7.66
N GLY A 127 -16.05 -17.87 -7.09
CA GLY A 127 -16.20 -17.24 -5.79
C GLY A 127 -15.82 -18.15 -4.61
N LYS A 128 -15.22 -19.31 -4.86
CA LYS A 128 -14.79 -20.22 -3.80
C LYS A 128 -13.35 -19.98 -3.41
N THR A 129 -13.12 -19.85 -2.10
CA THR A 129 -11.78 -19.75 -1.51
C THR A 129 -11.01 -21.06 -1.74
N TYR A 130 -9.81 -20.97 -2.31
CA TYR A 130 -8.94 -22.12 -2.56
C TYR A 130 -7.63 -22.09 -1.76
N LYS A 131 -7.25 -20.94 -1.21
CA LYS A 131 -6.04 -20.80 -0.40
C LYS A 131 -6.18 -19.61 0.55
N THR A 132 -5.58 -19.72 1.73
CA THR A 132 -5.34 -18.61 2.64
C THR A 132 -3.90 -18.66 3.13
N ASP A 133 -3.23 -17.51 3.18
CA ASP A 133 -1.86 -17.38 3.68
C ASP A 133 -1.77 -16.22 4.68
N LEU A 134 -1.51 -16.54 5.94
CA LEU A 134 -1.23 -15.52 6.95
C LEU A 134 0.21 -15.02 6.77
N ARG A 135 0.36 -13.72 6.53
CA ARG A 135 1.67 -13.08 6.52
C ARG A 135 2.25 -13.07 7.93
N ILE A 136 3.50 -13.49 8.08
CA ILE A 136 4.20 -13.55 9.37
C ILE A 136 5.18 -12.40 9.47
N HIS A 137 5.05 -11.58 10.51
CA HIS A 137 5.99 -10.50 10.82
C HIS A 137 7.35 -11.07 11.23
N LYS A 138 8.40 -10.46 10.70
CA LYS A 138 9.80 -10.75 11.10
C LYS A 138 10.33 -9.75 12.12
N ALA A 139 9.70 -8.58 12.23
CA ALA A 139 10.07 -7.55 13.18
C ALA A 139 9.57 -7.88 14.60
N PRO A 140 10.21 -7.34 15.65
CA PRO A 140 9.68 -7.36 17.00
C PRO A 140 8.27 -6.76 17.06
N LYS A 141 7.43 -7.22 18.00
CA LYS A 141 6.04 -6.74 18.14
C LYS A 141 5.91 -5.25 18.47
N LYS A 142 6.97 -4.62 18.92
CA LYS A 142 7.08 -3.17 19.12
C LYS A 142 8.53 -2.74 18.98
N GLY A 143 8.75 -1.50 18.58
CA GLY A 143 10.11 -0.97 18.43
C GLY A 143 10.12 0.44 17.85
N VAL A 144 11.30 0.88 17.42
CA VAL A 144 11.53 2.12 16.70
C VAL A 144 11.40 1.82 15.21
N LEU A 145 10.54 2.58 14.50
CA LEU A 145 10.22 2.31 13.10
C LEU A 145 11.47 2.34 12.20
N ALA A 146 12.35 3.30 12.41
CA ALA A 146 13.57 3.45 11.61
C ALA A 146 14.54 2.26 11.75
N GLU A 147 14.61 1.62 12.92
CA GLU A 147 15.47 0.47 13.17
C GLU A 147 14.94 -0.81 12.52
N GLU A 148 13.60 -0.97 12.48
CA GLU A 148 12.93 -2.17 12.02
C GLU A 148 12.36 -2.05 10.61
N TYR A 149 12.54 -0.93 9.94
CA TYR A 149 11.94 -0.64 8.63
C TYR A 149 12.14 -1.77 7.61
N TYR A 150 13.36 -2.33 7.54
CA TYR A 150 13.69 -3.42 6.62
C TYR A 150 12.84 -4.67 6.86
N ASN A 151 12.58 -4.99 8.13
CA ASN A 151 11.78 -6.15 8.53
C ASN A 151 10.27 -5.91 8.35
N LEU A 152 9.85 -4.64 8.30
CA LEU A 152 8.46 -4.22 8.15
C LEU A 152 8.07 -3.85 6.72
N ILE A 153 9.02 -3.75 5.79
CA ILE A 153 8.81 -3.14 4.46
C ILE A 153 7.61 -3.69 3.70
N ASP A 154 7.33 -4.99 3.79
CA ASP A 154 6.20 -5.62 3.10
C ASP A 154 4.84 -5.33 3.77
N TRP A 155 4.86 -4.80 5.00
CA TRP A 155 3.67 -4.50 5.82
C TRP A 155 3.29 -3.03 5.78
N ILE A 156 4.28 -2.16 5.62
CA ILE A 156 4.11 -0.72 5.75
C ILE A 156 3.92 -0.01 4.41
N ARG A 157 3.91 -0.73 3.30
CA ARG A 157 3.74 -0.15 1.97
C ARG A 157 2.32 0.35 1.71
N GLY A 158 1.31 -0.52 1.84
CA GLY A 158 -0.09 -0.16 1.61
C GLY A 158 -0.73 0.62 2.75
N PRO A 159 -1.87 1.28 2.55
CA PRO A 159 -2.56 2.06 3.58
C PRO A 159 -3.42 1.19 4.50
N VAL A 160 -3.77 -0.03 4.08
CA VAL A 160 -4.60 -0.97 4.85
C VAL A 160 -3.82 -1.62 6.00
N ALA A 161 -4.53 -2.27 6.88
CA ALA A 161 -3.99 -2.92 8.08
C ALA A 161 -3.14 -1.97 8.96
N LYS A 162 -3.57 -0.72 9.10
CA LYS A 162 -2.92 0.32 9.92
C LYS A 162 -3.92 1.19 10.63
N LEU A 163 -3.51 1.67 11.80
CA LEU A 163 -4.19 2.74 12.53
C LEU A 163 -3.32 4.00 12.46
N TYR A 164 -3.88 5.06 11.88
CA TYR A 164 -3.24 6.36 11.75
C TYR A 164 -3.78 7.36 12.78
N ARG A 165 -2.91 8.22 13.33
CA ARG A 165 -3.35 9.35 14.13
C ARG A 165 -3.75 10.51 13.22
N LYS A 166 -5.03 10.94 13.29
CA LYS A 166 -5.53 12.08 12.51
C LYS A 166 -4.73 13.35 12.75
N ALA A 167 -4.31 13.60 14.01
CA ALA A 167 -3.52 14.78 14.36
C ALA A 167 -2.23 14.92 13.52
N ILE A 168 -1.52 13.81 13.24
CA ILE A 168 -0.31 13.82 12.39
C ILE A 168 -0.68 14.19 10.95
N ILE A 169 -1.77 13.62 10.43
CA ILE A 169 -2.23 13.89 9.06
C ILE A 169 -2.62 15.35 8.89
N ASP A 170 -3.35 15.90 9.86
CA ASP A 170 -3.84 17.29 9.82
C ASP A 170 -2.70 18.31 10.01
N GLU A 171 -1.86 18.11 11.02
CA GLU A 171 -0.75 19.01 11.33
C GLU A 171 0.21 19.17 10.14
N HIS A 172 0.46 18.08 9.44
CA HIS A 172 1.39 18.06 8.30
C HIS A 172 0.70 18.08 6.95
N GLN A 173 -0.63 18.26 6.92
CA GLN A 173 -1.45 18.35 5.70
C GLN A 173 -1.20 17.18 4.71
N LEU A 174 -1.05 15.97 5.25
CA LEU A 174 -0.71 14.79 4.45
C LEU A 174 -1.89 14.39 3.56
N ARG A 175 -1.61 14.16 2.28
CA ARG A 175 -2.59 13.74 1.26
C ARG A 175 -1.98 12.69 0.34
N PHE A 176 -2.84 11.85 -0.23
CA PHE A 176 -2.46 10.98 -1.34
C PHE A 176 -2.20 11.83 -2.59
N ASP A 177 -1.13 11.52 -3.33
CA ASP A 177 -0.82 12.23 -4.58
C ASP A 177 -1.77 11.76 -5.69
N GLU A 178 -2.64 12.66 -6.14
CA GLU A 178 -3.67 12.39 -7.15
C GLU A 178 -3.11 12.25 -8.58
N ASN A 179 -1.85 12.62 -8.78
CA ASN A 179 -1.17 12.46 -10.07
C ASN A 179 -0.57 11.06 -10.26
N LEU A 180 -0.51 10.25 -9.20
CA LEU A 180 0.00 8.89 -9.25
C LEU A 180 -1.10 7.89 -9.63
N SER A 181 -0.78 7.00 -10.57
CA SER A 181 -1.65 5.88 -10.95
C SER A 181 -1.35 4.62 -10.14
N VAL A 182 -0.14 4.52 -9.59
CA VAL A 182 0.32 3.45 -8.69
C VAL A 182 1.27 4.03 -7.64
N ALA A 183 1.43 3.32 -6.53
CA ALA A 183 2.33 3.67 -5.42
C ALA A 183 1.97 4.96 -4.66
N GLU A 184 0.78 5.52 -4.87
CA GLU A 184 0.22 6.66 -4.13
C GLU A 184 0.15 6.38 -2.62
N ASP A 185 -0.16 5.14 -2.28
CA ASP A 185 -0.23 4.60 -0.94
C ASP A 185 1.14 4.59 -0.23
N GLN A 186 2.17 4.17 -0.95
CA GLN A 186 3.53 4.14 -0.43
C GLN A 186 4.07 5.56 -0.21
N VAL A 187 3.80 6.48 -1.15
CA VAL A 187 4.19 7.89 -1.04
C VAL A 187 3.51 8.56 0.15
N PHE A 188 2.20 8.31 0.34
CA PHE A 188 1.47 8.78 1.53
C PHE A 188 2.08 8.23 2.81
N ASN A 189 2.35 6.94 2.86
CA ASN A 189 2.94 6.29 4.02
C ASN A 189 4.34 6.82 4.35
N PHE A 190 5.22 7.03 3.36
CA PHE A 190 6.54 7.63 3.61
C PHE A 190 6.43 9.05 4.14
N SER A 191 5.44 9.81 3.67
CA SER A 191 5.17 11.15 4.21
C SER A 191 4.72 11.09 5.66
N TYR A 192 3.86 10.14 6.03
CA TYR A 192 3.39 9.91 7.39
C TYR A 192 4.52 9.42 8.32
N TYR A 193 5.33 8.45 7.87
CA TYR A 193 6.38 7.82 8.69
C TYR A 193 7.50 8.78 9.12
N ARG A 194 7.66 9.91 8.48
CA ARG A 194 8.58 10.98 8.92
C ARG A 194 8.26 11.51 10.31
N PHE A 195 7.01 11.36 10.74
CA PHE A 195 6.48 11.86 12.01
C PHE A 195 6.20 10.74 13.01
N VAL A 196 6.58 9.50 12.67
CA VAL A 196 6.38 8.31 13.49
C VAL A 196 7.71 7.82 14.02
N THR A 197 7.84 7.70 15.34
CA THR A 197 9.04 7.15 15.98
C THR A 197 8.86 5.71 16.43
N SER A 198 7.68 5.37 16.93
CA SER A 198 7.38 4.07 17.52
C SER A 198 6.28 3.32 16.78
N TYR A 199 6.36 1.99 16.78
CA TYR A 199 5.31 1.13 16.23
C TYR A 199 4.94 0.00 17.18
N LYS A 200 3.73 -0.55 16.99
CA LYS A 200 3.29 -1.85 17.52
C LYS A 200 2.71 -2.71 16.43
N ILE A 201 2.89 -4.03 16.53
CA ILE A 201 2.19 -5.03 15.74
C ILE A 201 1.08 -5.61 16.60
N GLU A 202 -0.15 -5.54 16.09
CA GLU A 202 -1.32 -6.08 16.74
C GLU A 202 -1.87 -7.28 15.94
N GLU A 203 -1.54 -8.49 16.40
CA GLU A 203 -1.87 -9.73 15.68
C GLU A 203 -3.37 -10.06 15.68
N ARG A 204 -4.14 -9.52 16.64
CA ARG A 204 -5.60 -9.70 16.70
C ARG A 204 -6.33 -8.83 15.66
N SER A 205 -5.68 -7.78 15.17
CA SER A 205 -6.17 -6.93 14.10
C SER A 205 -5.91 -7.60 12.76
N LEU A 206 -6.73 -8.57 12.39
CA LEU A 206 -6.60 -9.33 11.16
C LEU A 206 -7.37 -8.66 10.02
N TYR A 207 -6.64 -8.31 8.97
CA TYR A 207 -7.15 -7.79 7.70
C TYR A 207 -7.10 -8.90 6.66
N GLN A 208 -8.22 -9.27 6.06
CA GLN A 208 -8.32 -10.27 5.01
C GLN A 208 -8.27 -9.59 3.64
N TYR A 209 -7.14 -9.77 2.94
CA TYR A 209 -6.88 -9.20 1.62
C TYR A 209 -7.25 -10.21 0.54
N PHE A 210 -8.26 -9.88 -0.27
CA PHE A 210 -8.83 -10.80 -1.24
C PHE A 210 -8.17 -10.70 -2.61
N HIS A 211 -7.73 -11.83 -3.16
CA HIS A 211 -7.20 -12.00 -4.50
C HIS A 211 -8.21 -12.76 -5.35
N TYR A 212 -8.80 -12.11 -6.33
CA TYR A 212 -9.77 -12.70 -7.25
C TYR A 212 -9.12 -13.03 -8.58
N ASP A 213 -9.17 -14.30 -9.04
CA ASP A 213 -8.60 -14.76 -10.32
C ASP A 213 -9.14 -13.99 -11.55
N THR A 214 -10.35 -13.42 -11.43
CA THR A 214 -11.03 -12.69 -12.51
C THR A 214 -10.69 -11.21 -12.55
N LYS A 215 -10.01 -10.68 -11.52
CA LYS A 215 -9.76 -9.24 -11.36
C LYS A 215 -8.31 -8.89 -11.74
N ILE A 216 -8.14 -7.97 -12.69
CA ILE A 216 -6.82 -7.41 -12.99
C ILE A 216 -6.51 -6.34 -11.95
N SER A 217 -5.52 -6.59 -11.09
CA SER A 217 -5.04 -5.59 -10.15
C SER A 217 -4.30 -4.45 -10.88
N LEU A 218 -4.52 -3.20 -10.47
CA LEU A 218 -3.79 -2.03 -10.98
C LEU A 218 -2.27 -2.21 -10.82
N SER A 219 -1.81 -2.88 -9.76
CA SER A 219 -0.40 -3.17 -9.51
C SER A 219 0.26 -4.09 -10.55
N THR A 220 -0.55 -4.82 -11.35
CA THR A 220 -0.07 -5.71 -12.43
C THR A 220 -0.06 -5.05 -13.81
N LEU A 221 -0.59 -3.82 -13.92
CA LEU A 221 -0.55 -3.05 -15.16
C LEU A 221 0.82 -2.38 -15.31
N TYR A 222 1.59 -2.81 -16.31
CA TYR A 222 2.91 -2.27 -16.60
C TYR A 222 2.84 -1.34 -17.81
N THR A 223 2.88 -0.04 -17.56
CA THR A 223 2.86 1.04 -18.56
C THR A 223 4.05 1.98 -18.34
N GLU A 224 4.28 2.93 -19.27
CA GLU A 224 5.27 3.97 -19.07
C GLU A 224 4.91 4.90 -17.90
N LYS A 225 3.61 5.16 -17.70
CA LYS A 225 3.10 5.94 -16.57
C LYS A 225 3.42 5.24 -15.26
N THR A 226 3.08 3.94 -15.12
CA THR A 226 3.36 3.19 -13.89
C THR A 226 4.87 3.05 -13.64
N PHE A 227 5.71 2.97 -14.68
CA PHE A 227 7.16 3.03 -14.51
C PHE A 227 7.62 4.38 -13.95
N SER A 228 7.08 5.48 -14.46
CA SER A 228 7.42 6.82 -13.98
C SER A 228 6.98 7.03 -12.54
N ASP A 229 5.81 6.53 -12.16
CA ASP A 229 5.28 6.57 -10.80
C ASP A 229 6.15 5.76 -9.83
N ASP A 230 6.56 4.54 -10.22
CA ASP A 230 7.49 3.72 -9.43
C ASP A 230 8.86 4.38 -9.25
N VAL A 231 9.37 5.07 -10.29
CA VAL A 231 10.63 5.83 -10.18
C VAL A 231 10.47 7.02 -9.25
N PHE A 232 9.37 7.75 -9.33
CA PHE A 232 9.06 8.86 -8.42
C PHE A 232 8.98 8.39 -6.96
N LYS A 233 8.24 7.28 -6.72
CA LYS A 233 8.17 6.66 -5.41
C LYS A 233 9.54 6.25 -4.88
N MET A 234 10.40 5.66 -5.72
CA MET A 234 11.76 5.28 -5.32
C MET A 234 12.61 6.47 -4.88
N ASP A 235 12.42 7.63 -5.51
CA ASP A 235 13.13 8.87 -5.15
C ASP A 235 12.73 9.32 -3.72
N ILE A 236 11.43 9.34 -3.45
CA ILE A 236 10.89 9.68 -2.12
C ILE A 236 11.34 8.66 -1.06
N GLU A 237 11.25 7.37 -1.36
CA GLU A 237 11.68 6.31 -0.45
C GLU A 237 13.18 6.37 -0.17
N TYR A 238 14.01 6.62 -1.18
CA TYR A 238 15.45 6.79 -0.99
C TYR A 238 15.78 7.96 -0.05
N ALA A 239 15.11 9.10 -0.21
CA ALA A 239 15.29 10.24 0.67
C ALA A 239 14.91 9.89 2.12
N PHE A 240 13.75 9.25 2.32
CA PHE A 240 13.31 8.75 3.61
C PHE A 240 14.32 7.77 4.22
N LEU A 241 14.72 6.73 3.48
CA LEU A 241 15.63 5.70 3.96
C LEU A 241 17.00 6.27 4.34
N LYS A 242 17.52 7.22 3.56
CA LYS A 242 18.81 7.85 3.82
C LYS A 242 18.78 8.67 5.12
N GLU A 243 17.68 9.30 5.42
CA GLU A 243 17.50 10.13 6.62
C GLU A 243 17.23 9.27 7.86
N TYR A 244 16.32 8.31 7.76
CA TYR A 244 15.80 7.57 8.92
C TYR A 244 16.41 6.17 9.09
N CYS A 245 16.97 5.57 8.04
CA CYS A 245 17.52 4.21 8.06
C CYS A 245 18.96 4.16 7.50
N PRO A 246 19.90 4.94 8.02
CA PRO A 246 21.23 5.16 7.41
C PRO A 246 22.07 3.88 7.28
N ASN A 247 21.79 2.85 8.07
CA ASN A 247 22.54 1.58 8.04
C ASN A 247 22.03 0.60 6.96
N SER A 248 20.80 0.77 6.47
CA SER A 248 20.13 -0.19 5.55
C SER A 248 19.63 0.42 4.24
N TYR A 249 19.62 1.75 4.10
CA TYR A 249 19.02 2.44 2.95
C TYR A 249 19.55 1.94 1.61
N ASN A 250 20.84 1.73 1.49
CA ASN A 250 21.49 1.32 0.24
C ASN A 250 21.08 -0.11 -0.16
N THR A 251 21.04 -1.04 0.79
CA THR A 251 20.62 -2.43 0.55
C THR A 251 19.16 -2.47 0.08
N ILE A 252 18.29 -1.75 0.77
CA ILE A 252 16.86 -1.65 0.42
C ILE A 252 16.71 -1.06 -0.98
N TYR A 253 17.38 0.06 -1.24
CA TYR A 253 17.34 0.75 -2.54
C TYR A 253 17.79 -0.17 -3.68
N ILE A 254 18.91 -0.89 -3.52
CA ILE A 254 19.39 -1.84 -4.53
C ILE A 254 18.36 -2.95 -4.79
N HIS A 255 17.73 -3.48 -3.74
CA HIS A 255 16.68 -4.49 -3.91
C HIS A 255 15.52 -3.97 -4.74
N GLN A 256 15.12 -2.73 -4.58
CA GLN A 256 14.06 -2.11 -5.35
C GLN A 256 14.47 -1.85 -6.80
N VAL A 257 15.67 -1.31 -7.05
CA VAL A 257 16.20 -1.18 -8.41
C VAL A 257 16.13 -2.52 -9.15
N ILE A 258 16.60 -3.60 -8.51
CA ILE A 258 16.57 -4.95 -9.10
C ILE A 258 15.12 -5.44 -9.28
N GLY A 259 14.22 -5.14 -8.35
CA GLY A 259 12.79 -5.42 -8.47
C GLY A 259 12.16 -4.77 -9.69
N LEU A 260 12.39 -3.46 -9.87
CA LEU A 260 11.87 -2.73 -11.03
C LEU A 260 12.50 -3.18 -12.36
N LEU A 261 13.78 -3.53 -12.37
CA LEU A 261 14.41 -4.14 -13.55
C LEU A 261 13.70 -5.45 -13.94
N ASN A 262 13.29 -6.28 -12.97
CA ASN A 262 12.50 -7.48 -13.25
C ASN A 262 11.09 -7.13 -13.74
N LYS A 263 10.39 -6.23 -13.02
CA LYS A 263 9.00 -5.83 -13.28
C LYS A 263 8.84 -5.30 -14.70
N TYR A 264 9.72 -4.40 -15.14
CA TYR A 264 9.57 -3.67 -16.40
C TYR A 264 10.33 -4.27 -17.60
N THR A 265 10.94 -5.46 -17.44
CA THR A 265 11.51 -6.19 -18.59
C THR A 265 10.44 -6.72 -19.55
N ALA A 266 9.25 -7.00 -19.05
CA ALA A 266 8.16 -7.60 -19.80
C ALA A 266 7.36 -6.62 -20.66
N LEU A 267 7.59 -5.30 -20.52
CA LEU A 267 6.96 -4.31 -21.38
C LEU A 267 7.47 -4.45 -22.82
N GLN A 268 6.81 -5.28 -23.59
CA GLN A 268 7.07 -5.45 -25.03
C GLN A 268 5.92 -4.85 -25.82
N GLY A 269 6.22 -3.91 -26.71
CA GLY A 269 5.33 -3.59 -27.82
C GLY A 269 4.75 -2.19 -27.92
N ASP A 270 5.05 -1.27 -27.01
CA ASP A 270 4.68 0.13 -27.20
C ASP A 270 5.82 0.89 -27.88
N SER A 271 5.60 1.34 -29.13
CA SER A 271 6.60 2.09 -29.91
C SER A 271 6.90 3.50 -29.38
N SER A 272 6.08 3.99 -28.45
CA SER A 272 6.25 5.29 -27.76
C SER A 272 6.98 5.16 -26.42
N ALA A 273 7.11 3.96 -25.87
CA ALA A 273 7.71 3.72 -24.57
C ALA A 273 9.25 3.83 -24.65
N LEU A 274 9.87 4.34 -23.57
CA LEU A 274 11.31 4.27 -23.38
C LEU A 274 11.81 2.86 -23.62
N SER A 275 12.90 2.69 -24.39
CA SER A 275 13.48 1.37 -24.57
C SER A 275 13.84 0.78 -23.21
N TYR A 276 13.84 -0.55 -23.08
CA TYR A 276 14.27 -1.18 -21.83
C TYR A 276 15.68 -0.74 -21.40
N TYR A 277 16.53 -0.42 -22.37
CA TYR A 277 17.86 0.16 -22.13
C TYR A 277 17.76 1.52 -21.40
N ASP A 278 16.86 2.40 -21.82
CA ASP A 278 16.68 3.72 -21.21
C ASP A 278 16.12 3.61 -19.80
N ARG A 279 15.21 2.66 -19.56
CA ARG A 279 14.70 2.36 -18.20
C ARG A 279 15.81 1.87 -17.28
N VAL A 280 16.66 0.93 -17.75
CA VAL A 280 17.84 0.45 -17.00
C VAL A 280 18.77 1.62 -16.68
N LYS A 281 19.06 2.49 -17.67
CA LYS A 281 19.88 3.67 -17.48
C LYS A 281 19.27 4.64 -16.47
N ARG A 282 17.96 4.91 -16.57
CA ARG A 282 17.25 5.81 -15.63
C ARG A 282 17.33 5.30 -14.21
N LEU A 283 17.06 4.01 -13.97
CA LEU A 283 17.16 3.40 -12.63
C LEU A 283 18.59 3.41 -12.09
N ALA A 284 19.59 3.18 -12.94
CA ALA A 284 20.99 3.17 -12.53
C ALA A 284 21.57 4.55 -12.19
N THR A 285 20.94 5.62 -12.67
CA THR A 285 21.43 7.00 -12.51
C THR A 285 20.59 7.84 -11.55
N LEU A 286 19.49 7.30 -11.03
CA LEU A 286 18.60 8.01 -10.10
C LEU A 286 19.35 8.39 -8.82
N HIS A 287 20.00 7.40 -8.20
CA HIS A 287 20.84 7.60 -7.01
C HIS A 287 22.10 6.73 -7.08
N PRO A 288 23.15 7.06 -6.32
CA PRO A 288 24.36 6.25 -6.26
C PRO A 288 24.08 4.82 -5.81
N LEU A 289 24.56 3.84 -6.55
CA LEU A 289 24.51 2.43 -6.19
C LEU A 289 25.81 2.06 -5.51
N VAL A 290 25.77 1.64 -4.24
CA VAL A 290 26.95 1.20 -3.48
C VAL A 290 26.83 -0.30 -3.25
N ILE A 291 27.88 -1.07 -3.60
CA ILE A 291 27.88 -2.52 -3.43
C ILE A 291 27.85 -2.85 -1.94
N ASP A 292 26.82 -3.57 -1.54
CA ASP A 292 26.68 -4.09 -0.18
C ASP A 292 27.14 -5.55 -0.14
N PRO A 293 28.11 -5.89 0.73
CA PRO A 293 28.60 -7.27 0.88
C PRO A 293 27.54 -8.28 1.27
N SER A 294 26.45 -7.86 1.92
CA SER A 294 25.32 -8.72 2.29
C SER A 294 24.48 -9.19 1.10
N LEU A 295 24.58 -8.50 -0.04
CA LEU A 295 23.89 -8.89 -1.27
C LEU A 295 24.47 -10.19 -1.82
N GLY A 296 23.61 -11.10 -2.28
CA GLY A 296 24.06 -12.30 -2.99
C GLY A 296 24.88 -11.96 -4.25
N LYS A 297 25.87 -12.80 -4.58
CA LYS A 297 26.84 -12.61 -5.69
C LYS A 297 26.20 -12.13 -7.01
N LYS A 298 25.02 -12.65 -7.35
CA LYS A 298 24.30 -12.28 -8.56
C LYS A 298 23.82 -10.82 -8.54
N LYS A 299 23.29 -10.35 -7.42
CA LYS A 299 22.86 -8.95 -7.24
C LYS A 299 24.07 -8.02 -7.25
N GLN A 300 25.18 -8.41 -6.59
CA GLN A 300 26.44 -7.65 -6.63
C GLN A 300 26.96 -7.49 -8.07
N LEU A 301 26.90 -8.56 -8.90
CA LEU A 301 27.29 -8.49 -10.30
C LEU A 301 26.42 -7.49 -11.08
N ILE A 302 25.11 -7.51 -10.91
CA ILE A 302 24.21 -6.56 -11.56
C ILE A 302 24.58 -5.12 -11.16
N VAL A 303 24.79 -4.86 -9.86
CA VAL A 303 25.20 -3.53 -9.37
C VAL A 303 26.52 -3.09 -10.01
N ARG A 304 27.53 -3.97 -10.10
CA ARG A 304 28.81 -3.67 -10.78
C ARG A 304 28.63 -3.29 -12.25
N LEU A 305 27.78 -4.04 -12.97
CA LEU A 305 27.49 -3.74 -14.38
C LEU A 305 26.82 -2.37 -14.53
N LEU A 306 25.90 -2.02 -13.64
CA LEU A 306 25.24 -0.71 -13.61
C LEU A 306 26.24 0.42 -13.29
N GLN A 307 27.11 0.25 -12.30
CA GLN A 307 28.18 1.19 -11.95
C GLN A 307 29.16 1.42 -13.10
N MET A 308 29.51 0.35 -13.83
CA MET A 308 30.37 0.41 -15.02
C MET A 308 29.66 0.96 -16.27
N LYS A 309 28.37 1.34 -16.13
CA LYS A 309 27.52 1.81 -17.24
C LYS A 309 27.32 0.76 -18.36
N LEU A 310 27.53 -0.51 -18.05
CA LEU A 310 27.30 -1.64 -18.96
C LEU A 310 25.83 -2.03 -19.01
N TYR A 311 24.95 -1.06 -19.25
CA TYR A 311 23.48 -1.22 -19.23
C TYR A 311 23.00 -2.28 -20.21
N TRP A 312 23.65 -2.38 -21.39
CA TRP A 312 23.33 -3.39 -22.38
C TRP A 312 23.50 -4.82 -21.86
N ALA A 313 24.52 -5.09 -21.01
CA ALA A 313 24.73 -6.41 -20.42
C ALA A 313 23.61 -6.78 -19.45
N VAL A 314 23.11 -5.80 -18.68
CA VAL A 314 21.95 -5.95 -17.80
C VAL A 314 20.69 -6.23 -18.63
N VAL A 315 20.49 -5.51 -19.74
CA VAL A 315 19.36 -5.72 -20.68
C VAL A 315 19.39 -7.15 -21.23
N VAL A 316 20.54 -7.62 -21.71
CA VAL A 316 20.70 -8.97 -22.26
C VAL A 316 20.40 -10.03 -21.21
N TYR A 317 20.94 -9.85 -19.99
CA TYR A 317 20.70 -10.76 -18.87
C TYR A 317 19.19 -10.91 -18.56
N TYR A 318 18.45 -9.81 -18.41
CA TYR A 318 17.04 -9.86 -18.06
C TYR A 318 16.17 -10.38 -19.21
N ARG A 319 16.49 -10.04 -20.48
CA ARG A 319 15.81 -10.61 -21.65
C ARG A 319 15.99 -12.12 -21.75
N TYR A 320 17.19 -12.62 -21.45
CA TYR A 320 17.45 -14.05 -21.42
C TYR A 320 16.67 -14.75 -20.31
N LYS A 321 16.71 -14.18 -19.09
CA LYS A 321 15.97 -14.72 -17.92
C LYS A 321 14.47 -14.84 -18.18
N ASN A 322 13.86 -13.82 -18.79
CA ASN A 322 12.41 -13.79 -19.04
C ASN A 322 11.96 -14.65 -20.22
N ARG A 323 12.88 -15.20 -21.01
CA ARG A 323 12.57 -16.21 -22.04
C ARG A 323 12.51 -17.64 -21.47
N GLN A 324 13.00 -17.85 -20.26
CA GLN A 324 13.02 -19.16 -19.59
C GLN A 324 11.85 -19.35 -18.60
N ASN A 325 11.13 -18.31 -18.28
CA ASN A 325 9.90 -18.29 -17.50
C ASN A 325 8.71 -18.05 -18.44
#